data_ab439f1c9edf82bfb656969b10d82f6d
#
_entry.id   ab439f1c9edf82bfb656969b10d82f6d
#
_cell.length_a   1.000
_cell.length_b   1.000
_cell.length_c   1.000
_cell.angle_alpha   90.00
_cell.angle_beta   90.00
_cell.angle_gamma   90.00
#
_symmetry.space_group_name_H-M   'P 1'
#
loop_
_entity.id
_entity.type
_entity.pdbx_description
1 polymer ?
#
loop_
_entity_poly.entity_id
_entity_poly.type
_entity_poly.pdbx_seq_one_letter_code
_entity_poly.pdbx_strand_id
1 'polypeptide(L)'
;MSEDTPPSTSGSANKGWIEKIVQSFTGEPKNKEELFEVITYAEQREVINPETKAMIEGVMAVSEMRVREIMIPRAQMRTIDIEQSAEEFLPILLDSAHSRFPVINEDKDHIEGILLAKDLLEYAFVSGKELELKNILRPAVIVPESKRVDVLLKEFQQKR
;
A
#
# COMPACT_ATOMS: atom_id res chain seq x y z
N MET A 1 -35.20 41.20 44.53
CA MET A 1 -35.35 40.15 43.49
C MET A 1 -34.16 40.30 42.60
N SER A 2 -33.17 39.52 42.88
CA SER A 2 -31.85 39.56 42.19
C SER A 2 -31.85 38.42 41.18
N GLU A 3 -31.64 38.72 39.90
CA GLU A 3 -31.44 37.76 38.84
C GLU A 3 -29.94 37.48 38.72
N ASP A 4 -29.54 36.29 39.14
CA ASP A 4 -28.20 35.73 38.89
C ASP A 4 -28.16 35.06 37.51
N THR A 5 -27.42 35.68 36.60
CA THR A 5 -27.07 35.07 35.32
C THR A 5 -25.69 34.39 35.45
N PRO A 6 -25.51 33.07 35.14
CA PRO A 6 -24.21 32.45 35.20
C PRO A 6 -23.36 32.87 33.99
N PRO A 7 -22.02 32.99 34.14
CA PRO A 7 -21.15 33.39 33.06
C PRO A 7 -20.86 32.18 32.13
N SER A 8 -21.08 32.36 30.85
CA SER A 8 -20.65 31.47 29.77
C SER A 8 -19.13 31.57 29.55
N THR A 9 -18.37 30.64 30.10
CA THR A 9 -16.92 30.55 29.91
C THR A 9 -16.56 29.18 29.39
N SER A 10 -16.52 28.95 28.09
CA SER A 10 -15.80 27.79 27.51
C SER A 10 -15.49 27.95 26.02
N GLY A 11 -14.95 29.11 25.60
CA GLY A 11 -14.54 29.29 24.19
C GLY A 11 -13.17 29.94 24.00
N SER A 12 -12.55 30.41 25.07
CA SER A 12 -11.37 31.29 24.97
C SER A 12 -10.03 30.61 25.24
N ALA A 13 -10.02 29.51 25.97
CA ALA A 13 -8.76 28.87 26.38
C ALA A 13 -8.08 28.12 25.21
N ASN A 14 -8.87 27.61 24.27
CA ASN A 14 -8.34 26.78 23.16
C ASN A 14 -7.78 27.64 22.01
N LYS A 15 -8.15 28.90 21.86
CA LYS A 15 -7.56 29.78 20.83
C LYS A 15 -6.17 30.30 21.21
N GLY A 16 -5.93 30.57 22.47
CA GLY A 16 -4.70 31.21 22.91
C GLY A 16 -3.45 30.34 22.89
N TRP A 17 -3.57 29.03 23.05
CA TRP A 17 -2.43 28.13 22.92
C TRP A 17 -2.10 27.84 21.45
N ILE A 18 -3.11 27.76 20.57
CA ILE A 18 -2.94 27.61 19.11
C ILE A 18 -2.24 28.86 18.55
N GLU A 19 -2.65 30.07 18.96
CA GLU A 19 -1.97 31.32 18.56
C GLU A 19 -0.53 31.40 19.08
N LYS A 20 -0.24 30.86 20.27
CA LYS A 20 1.13 30.77 20.79
C LYS A 20 1.99 29.77 20.03
N ILE A 21 1.43 28.64 19.60
CA ILE A 21 2.11 27.66 18.74
C ILE A 21 2.41 28.31 17.38
N VAL A 22 1.45 29.00 16.77
CA VAL A 22 1.65 29.68 15.47
C VAL A 22 2.67 30.82 15.58
N GLN A 23 2.71 31.55 16.67
CA GLN A 23 3.75 32.57 16.90
C GLN A 23 5.12 31.96 17.20
N SER A 24 5.18 30.75 17.72
CA SER A 24 6.43 29.96 17.85
C SER A 24 6.93 29.39 16.51
N PHE A 25 6.04 29.22 15.55
CA PHE A 25 6.32 28.77 14.19
C PHE A 25 6.69 29.91 13.22
N THR A 26 7.49 30.85 13.64
CA THR A 26 8.17 31.80 12.74
C THR A 26 9.35 31.15 12.03
N GLY A 27 9.54 29.82 12.15
CA GLY A 27 10.58 29.03 11.53
C GLY A 27 10.03 27.86 10.70
N GLU A 28 10.84 27.38 9.78
CA GLU A 28 10.58 26.15 9.01
C GLU A 28 10.42 24.96 9.97
N PRO A 29 9.45 24.03 9.74
CA PRO A 29 9.28 22.84 10.57
C PRO A 29 10.57 22.01 10.57
N LYS A 30 11.08 21.68 11.76
CA LYS A 30 12.38 21.04 11.95
C LYS A 30 12.28 19.52 12.04
N ASN A 31 11.10 19.00 12.28
CA ASN A 31 10.82 17.58 12.41
C ASN A 31 9.43 17.25 11.86
N LYS A 32 9.12 15.96 11.84
CA LYS A 32 7.88 15.45 11.27
C LYS A 32 6.65 15.84 12.10
N GLU A 33 6.80 15.86 13.41
CA GLU A 33 5.76 16.26 14.37
C GLU A 33 5.33 17.71 14.13
N GLU A 34 6.29 18.62 14.02
CA GLU A 34 6.03 20.02 13.70
C GLU A 34 5.35 20.19 12.33
N LEU A 35 5.75 19.39 11.34
CA LEU A 35 5.09 19.40 10.04
C LEU A 35 3.63 18.94 10.12
N PHE A 36 3.33 17.91 10.91
CA PHE A 36 1.94 17.48 11.15
C PHE A 36 1.09 18.55 11.83
N GLU A 37 1.66 19.31 12.76
CA GLU A 37 0.97 20.45 13.39
C GLU A 37 0.64 21.54 12.37
N VAL A 38 1.57 21.85 11.45
CA VAL A 38 1.33 22.82 10.36
C VAL A 38 0.19 22.35 9.44
N ILE A 39 0.18 21.06 9.06
CA ILE A 39 -0.86 20.48 8.22
C ILE A 39 -2.22 20.51 8.94
N THR A 40 -2.24 20.19 10.24
CA THR A 40 -3.44 20.24 11.07
C THR A 40 -3.98 21.67 11.20
N TYR A 41 -3.09 22.63 11.35
CA TYR A 41 -3.47 24.03 11.38
C TYR A 41 -4.04 24.52 10.04
N ALA A 42 -3.45 24.09 8.92
CA ALA A 42 -3.96 24.40 7.58
C ALA A 42 -5.39 23.86 7.37
N GLU A 43 -5.68 22.66 7.89
CA GLU A 43 -7.04 22.09 7.88
C GLU A 43 -8.00 22.93 8.73
N GLN A 44 -7.63 23.30 9.96
CA GLN A 44 -8.48 24.12 10.85
C GLN A 44 -8.80 25.51 10.27
N ARG A 45 -7.91 26.02 9.41
CA ARG A 45 -8.09 27.29 8.70
C ARG A 45 -8.79 27.13 7.36
N GLU A 46 -9.27 25.93 7.03
CA GLU A 46 -9.93 25.61 5.76
C GLU A 46 -9.06 25.88 4.51
N VAL A 47 -7.73 25.96 4.68
CA VAL A 47 -6.78 26.06 3.56
C VAL A 47 -6.71 24.73 2.80
N ILE A 48 -6.82 23.64 3.52
CA ILE A 48 -6.98 22.28 2.97
C ILE A 48 -8.20 21.62 3.61
N ASN A 49 -8.85 20.71 2.88
CA ASN A 49 -9.95 19.93 3.44
C ASN A 49 -9.43 18.69 4.21
N PRO A 50 -10.29 18.03 5.03
CA PRO A 50 -9.90 16.84 5.80
C PRO A 50 -9.39 15.71 4.94
N GLU A 51 -9.93 15.52 3.73
CA GLU A 51 -9.50 14.46 2.80
C GLU A 51 -8.07 14.71 2.30
N THR A 52 -7.74 15.97 1.97
CA THR A 52 -6.37 16.33 1.57
C THR A 52 -5.38 16.11 2.70
N LYS A 53 -5.74 16.45 3.95
CA LYS A 53 -4.92 16.16 5.13
C LYS A 53 -4.67 14.66 5.25
N ALA A 54 -5.73 13.84 5.20
CA ALA A 54 -5.61 12.38 5.29
C ALA A 54 -4.71 11.79 4.19
N MET A 55 -4.77 12.34 2.95
CA MET A 55 -3.86 11.93 1.87
C MET A 55 -2.41 12.28 2.18
N ILE A 56 -2.12 13.46 2.71
CA ILE A 56 -0.76 13.86 3.09
C ILE A 56 -0.22 12.96 4.21
N GLU A 57 -1.03 12.71 5.24
CA GLU A 57 -0.68 11.79 6.33
C GLU A 57 -0.39 10.37 5.81
N GLY A 58 -1.21 9.88 4.87
CA GLY A 58 -1.01 8.60 4.21
C GLY A 58 0.32 8.53 3.44
N VAL A 59 0.66 9.55 2.67
CA VAL A 59 1.95 9.62 1.95
C VAL A 59 3.14 9.61 2.92
N MET A 60 3.03 10.35 4.02
CA MET A 60 4.08 10.36 5.03
C MET A 60 4.22 9.01 5.74
N ALA A 61 3.12 8.31 6.02
CA ALA A 61 3.14 6.98 6.60
C ALA A 61 3.82 5.96 5.67
N VAL A 62 3.50 5.97 4.36
CA VAL A 62 4.12 5.07 3.36
C VAL A 62 5.65 5.21 3.34
N SER A 63 6.17 6.41 3.59
CA SER A 63 7.62 6.64 3.59
C SER A 63 8.37 5.89 4.71
N GLU A 64 7.67 5.42 5.74
CA GLU A 64 8.25 4.69 6.86
C GLU A 64 7.91 3.20 6.84
N MET A 65 6.86 2.82 6.11
CA MET A 65 6.40 1.43 6.00
C MET A 65 7.44 0.51 5.40
N ARG A 66 7.46 -0.73 5.87
CA ARG A 66 8.25 -1.83 5.32
C ARG A 66 7.36 -2.78 4.53
N VAL A 67 7.94 -3.49 3.59
CA VAL A 67 7.23 -4.46 2.75
C VAL A 67 6.44 -5.48 3.59
N ARG A 68 7.02 -5.98 4.70
CA ARG A 68 6.35 -6.91 5.61
C ARG A 68 5.02 -6.41 6.20
N GLU A 69 4.80 -5.09 6.25
CA GLU A 69 3.60 -4.48 6.82
C GLU A 69 2.43 -4.46 5.85
N ILE A 70 2.73 -4.60 4.54
CA ILE A 70 1.72 -4.55 3.48
C ILE A 70 1.68 -5.79 2.58
N MET A 71 2.66 -6.71 2.71
CA MET A 71 2.71 -7.92 1.89
C MET A 71 1.67 -8.95 2.34
N ILE A 72 1.28 -9.81 1.41
CA ILE A 72 0.59 -11.05 1.76
C ILE A 72 1.65 -12.04 2.25
N PRO A 73 1.53 -12.58 3.48
CA PRO A 73 2.46 -13.58 3.99
C PRO A 73 2.54 -14.80 3.04
N ARG A 74 3.74 -15.38 2.89
CA ARG A 74 4.00 -16.51 2.00
C ARG A 74 3.03 -17.68 2.22
N ALA A 75 2.68 -17.99 3.46
CA ALA A 75 1.73 -19.04 3.78
C ALA A 75 0.34 -18.83 3.17
N GLN A 76 -0.07 -17.56 2.99
CA GLN A 76 -1.37 -17.18 2.45
C GLN A 76 -1.37 -16.96 0.93
N MET A 77 -0.19 -17.01 0.28
CA MET A 77 -0.11 -16.85 -1.17
C MET A 77 -0.81 -18.02 -1.88
N ARG A 78 -1.61 -17.70 -2.90
CA ARG A 78 -2.12 -18.67 -3.88
C ARG A 78 -1.02 -18.92 -4.89
N THR A 79 -0.52 -20.15 -4.94
CA THR A 79 0.56 -20.58 -5.82
C THR A 79 0.10 -21.72 -6.72
N ILE A 80 0.81 -21.92 -7.81
CA ILE A 80 0.65 -23.05 -8.71
C ILE A 80 1.96 -23.85 -8.66
N ASP A 81 1.88 -25.16 -8.56
CA ASP A 81 3.07 -26.01 -8.70
C ASP A 81 3.37 -26.21 -10.18
N ILE A 82 4.65 -26.16 -10.55
CA ILE A 82 5.10 -26.26 -11.95
C ILE A 82 4.78 -27.62 -12.56
N GLU A 83 4.67 -28.66 -11.73
CA GLU A 83 4.35 -30.01 -12.15
C GLU A 83 2.84 -30.29 -12.28
N GLN A 84 1.98 -29.33 -11.86
CA GLN A 84 0.54 -29.47 -12.00
C GLN A 84 0.11 -29.40 -13.46
N SER A 85 -0.84 -30.27 -13.83
CA SER A 85 -1.51 -30.19 -15.12
C SER A 85 -2.45 -28.97 -15.23
N ALA A 86 -2.79 -28.57 -16.45
CA ALA A 86 -3.74 -27.49 -16.67
C ALA A 86 -5.10 -27.74 -15.99
N GLU A 87 -5.55 -28.99 -15.97
CA GLU A 87 -6.83 -29.40 -15.37
C GLU A 87 -6.82 -29.19 -13.84
N GLU A 88 -5.65 -29.28 -13.20
CA GLU A 88 -5.50 -29.11 -11.76
C GLU A 88 -5.38 -27.65 -11.36
N PHE A 89 -4.65 -26.81 -12.10
CA PHE A 89 -4.44 -25.44 -11.71
C PHE A 89 -5.50 -24.44 -12.24
N LEU A 90 -6.16 -24.73 -13.37
CA LEU A 90 -7.20 -23.83 -13.90
C LEU A 90 -8.33 -23.54 -12.91
N PRO A 91 -8.86 -24.49 -12.14
CA PRO A 91 -9.85 -24.20 -11.11
C PRO A 91 -9.34 -23.21 -10.07
N ILE A 92 -8.06 -23.29 -9.68
CA ILE A 92 -7.42 -22.37 -8.72
C ILE A 92 -7.41 -20.94 -9.26
N LEU A 93 -7.12 -20.76 -10.55
CA LEU A 93 -7.11 -19.47 -11.22
C LEU A 93 -8.52 -18.87 -11.25
N LEU A 94 -9.51 -19.66 -11.64
CA LEU A 94 -10.89 -19.22 -11.80
C LEU A 94 -11.52 -18.85 -10.44
N ASP A 95 -11.30 -19.66 -9.41
CA ASP A 95 -11.84 -19.43 -8.07
C ASP A 95 -11.25 -18.17 -7.40
N SER A 96 -9.95 -17.97 -7.55
CA SER A 96 -9.27 -16.84 -6.91
C SER A 96 -9.45 -15.50 -7.61
N ALA A 97 -9.79 -15.51 -8.90
CA ALA A 97 -9.92 -14.32 -9.76
C ALA A 97 -8.67 -13.41 -9.78
N HIS A 98 -7.50 -13.95 -9.45
CA HIS A 98 -6.25 -13.21 -9.51
C HIS A 98 -5.69 -13.17 -10.93
N SER A 99 -4.93 -12.15 -11.26
CA SER A 99 -4.30 -12.00 -12.58
C SER A 99 -2.88 -12.54 -12.66
N ARG A 100 -2.23 -12.77 -11.51
CA ARG A 100 -0.82 -13.18 -11.40
C ARG A 100 -0.65 -14.21 -10.32
N PHE A 101 0.03 -15.30 -10.66
CA PHE A 101 0.26 -16.41 -9.75
C PHE A 101 1.74 -16.73 -9.68
N PRO A 102 2.34 -16.74 -8.48
CA PRO A 102 3.65 -17.34 -8.29
C PRO A 102 3.60 -18.83 -8.63
N VAL A 103 4.53 -19.27 -9.46
CA VAL A 103 4.72 -20.69 -9.77
C VAL A 103 5.88 -21.20 -8.94
N ILE A 104 5.66 -22.27 -8.21
CA ILE A 104 6.61 -22.89 -7.28
C ILE A 104 7.08 -24.23 -7.85
N ASN A 105 8.18 -24.70 -7.29
CA ASN A 105 8.68 -26.04 -7.52
C ASN A 105 8.84 -26.72 -6.15
N GLU A 106 8.02 -27.72 -5.86
CA GLU A 106 7.94 -28.47 -4.61
C GLU A 106 7.40 -27.66 -3.42
N ASP A 107 7.96 -26.49 -3.12
CA ASP A 107 7.54 -25.67 -2.00
C ASP A 107 7.51 -24.16 -2.33
N LYS A 108 6.93 -23.37 -1.42
CA LYS A 108 6.78 -21.92 -1.59
C LYS A 108 8.09 -21.13 -1.46
N ASP A 109 9.20 -21.77 -1.14
CA ASP A 109 10.51 -21.13 -1.07
C ASP A 109 11.23 -21.15 -2.42
N HIS A 110 10.82 -22.08 -3.31
CA HIS A 110 11.34 -22.22 -4.65
C HIS A 110 10.38 -21.63 -5.69
N ILE A 111 10.53 -20.33 -5.97
CA ILE A 111 9.72 -19.63 -6.97
C ILE A 111 10.40 -19.71 -8.33
N GLU A 112 9.79 -20.43 -9.27
CA GLU A 112 10.25 -20.55 -10.65
C GLU A 112 9.94 -19.29 -11.48
N GLY A 113 8.82 -18.63 -11.20
CA GLY A 113 8.42 -17.44 -11.91
C GLY A 113 7.00 -16.99 -11.58
N ILE A 114 6.47 -16.09 -12.41
CA ILE A 114 5.12 -15.54 -12.29
C ILE A 114 4.33 -15.90 -13.54
N LEU A 115 3.25 -16.64 -13.39
CA LEU A 115 2.26 -16.91 -14.44
C LEU A 115 1.26 -15.74 -14.48
N LEU A 116 1.05 -15.17 -15.66
CA LEU A 116 -0.06 -14.26 -15.90
C LEU A 116 -1.26 -15.05 -16.45
N ALA A 117 -2.40 -14.99 -15.77
CA ALA A 117 -3.60 -15.72 -16.20
C ALA A 117 -4.00 -15.43 -17.67
N LYS A 118 -3.79 -14.21 -18.15
CA LYS A 118 -4.06 -13.84 -19.54
C LYS A 118 -3.19 -14.56 -20.57
N ASP A 119 -1.97 -14.95 -20.20
CA ASP A 119 -1.03 -15.58 -21.14
C ASP A 119 -1.51 -17.00 -21.48
N LEU A 120 -2.39 -17.60 -20.67
CA LEU A 120 -3.04 -18.88 -20.97
C LEU A 120 -4.06 -18.80 -22.10
N LEU A 121 -4.58 -17.61 -22.42
CA LEU A 121 -5.56 -17.45 -23.50
C LEU A 121 -4.99 -17.85 -24.86
N GLU A 122 -3.70 -17.64 -25.08
CA GLU A 122 -3.05 -18.06 -26.32
C GLU A 122 -3.15 -19.58 -26.51
N TYR A 123 -3.03 -20.36 -25.44
CA TYR A 123 -3.12 -21.81 -25.49
C TYR A 123 -4.55 -22.33 -25.59
N ALA A 124 -5.51 -21.60 -25.02
CA ALA A 124 -6.93 -21.95 -25.12
C ALA A 124 -7.50 -21.79 -26.54
N PHE A 125 -6.98 -20.84 -27.33
CA PHE A 125 -7.52 -20.50 -28.64
C PHE A 125 -6.66 -20.98 -29.82
N VAL A 126 -5.43 -21.42 -29.59
CA VAL A 126 -4.53 -21.92 -30.64
C VAL A 126 -4.49 -23.45 -30.56
N SER A 127 -5.23 -24.12 -31.45
CA SER A 127 -5.27 -25.59 -31.54
C SER A 127 -3.87 -26.18 -31.77
N GLY A 128 -3.50 -27.17 -30.95
CA GLY A 128 -2.27 -27.94 -31.12
C GLY A 128 -1.02 -27.42 -30.39
N LYS A 129 -1.11 -26.34 -29.65
CA LYS A 129 -0.04 -25.97 -28.72
C LYS A 129 -0.18 -26.72 -27.40
N GLU A 130 0.84 -27.47 -27.04
CA GLU A 130 0.96 -28.05 -25.71
C GLU A 130 1.38 -26.99 -24.72
N LEU A 131 0.68 -26.91 -23.58
CA LEU A 131 0.96 -25.92 -22.54
C LEU A 131 2.14 -26.38 -21.69
N GLU A 132 3.28 -25.77 -21.89
CA GLU A 132 4.43 -25.89 -20.99
C GLU A 132 4.55 -24.63 -20.15
N LEU A 133 4.22 -24.71 -18.86
CA LEU A 133 4.27 -23.56 -17.95
C LEU A 133 5.61 -22.83 -17.99
N LYS A 134 6.73 -23.57 -18.02
CA LYS A 134 8.10 -23.02 -18.05
C LYS A 134 8.32 -21.98 -19.16
N ASN A 135 7.67 -22.15 -20.29
CA ASN A 135 7.86 -21.28 -21.46
C ASN A 135 7.12 -19.93 -21.38
N ILE A 136 6.16 -19.83 -20.47
CA ILE A 136 5.32 -18.63 -20.33
C ILE A 136 5.52 -17.88 -19.02
N LEU A 137 6.39 -18.40 -18.14
CA LEU A 137 6.69 -17.74 -16.88
C LEU A 137 7.49 -16.46 -17.09
N ARG A 138 7.13 -15.46 -16.33
CA ARG A 138 7.92 -14.23 -16.22
C ARG A 138 8.83 -14.28 -15.00
N PRO A 139 10.03 -13.67 -15.07
CA PRO A 139 10.94 -13.70 -13.94
C PRO A 139 10.30 -13.02 -12.70
N ALA A 140 10.41 -13.68 -11.55
CA ALA A 140 9.98 -13.13 -10.28
C ALA A 140 11.02 -12.12 -9.76
N VAL A 141 10.56 -10.98 -9.25
CA VAL A 141 11.42 -10.03 -8.54
C VAL A 141 11.30 -10.28 -7.05
N ILE A 142 12.35 -10.79 -6.44
CA ILE A 142 12.40 -11.08 -5.01
C ILE A 142 12.93 -9.85 -4.28
N VAL A 143 12.22 -9.42 -3.24
CA VAL A 143 12.56 -8.26 -2.41
C VAL A 143 12.60 -8.64 -0.94
N PRO A 144 13.53 -8.10 -0.14
CA PRO A 144 13.54 -8.32 1.30
C PRO A 144 12.29 -7.72 1.96
N GLU A 145 11.69 -8.44 2.91
CA GLU A 145 10.54 -7.97 3.67
C GLU A 145 10.83 -6.70 4.50
N SER A 146 12.10 -6.48 4.84
CA SER A 146 12.59 -5.30 5.56
C SER A 146 12.76 -4.06 4.68
N LYS A 147 12.63 -4.20 3.34
CA LYS A 147 12.76 -3.08 2.40
C LYS A 147 11.66 -2.04 2.67
N ARG A 148 12.00 -0.76 2.55
CA ARG A 148 11.02 0.34 2.66
C ARG A 148 10.14 0.39 1.42
N VAL A 149 8.85 0.68 1.63
CA VAL A 149 7.84 0.71 0.56
C VAL A 149 8.10 1.84 -0.44
N ASP A 150 8.56 3.01 0.01
CA ASP A 150 8.89 4.13 -0.85
C ASP A 150 10.06 3.83 -1.83
N VAL A 151 11.05 3.06 -1.36
CA VAL A 151 12.17 2.59 -2.20
C VAL A 151 11.68 1.58 -3.23
N LEU A 152 10.85 0.62 -2.79
CA LEU A 152 10.27 -0.38 -3.69
C LEU A 152 9.38 0.26 -4.76
N LEU A 153 8.59 1.26 -4.40
CA LEU A 153 7.75 2.00 -5.35
C LEU A 153 8.59 2.68 -6.45
N LYS A 154 9.72 3.30 -6.08
CA LYS A 154 10.65 3.90 -7.04
C LYS A 154 11.25 2.87 -7.98
N GLU A 155 11.65 1.69 -7.46
CA GLU A 155 12.15 0.59 -8.29
C GLU A 155 11.10 0.10 -9.29
N PHE A 156 9.83 -0.01 -8.89
CA PHE A 156 8.75 -0.38 -9.80
C PHE A 156 8.51 0.66 -10.89
N GLN A 157 8.64 1.94 -10.57
CA GLN A 157 8.50 3.02 -11.56
C GLN A 157 9.64 3.02 -12.59
N GLN A 158 10.86 2.63 -12.19
CA GLN A 158 12.03 2.59 -13.06
C GLN A 158 12.08 1.36 -13.98
N LYS A 159 11.41 0.27 -13.58
CA LYS A 159 11.40 -1.01 -14.34
C LYS A 159 10.19 -1.17 -15.27
N ARG A 160 9.42 -0.11 -15.48
CA ARG A 160 8.30 -0.09 -16.44
C ARG A 160 8.76 -0.02 -17.88
#